data_8a6387c3a8cc825cbe95c91af61efa0e
#
_entry.id   8a6387c3a8cc825cbe95c91af61efa0e
#
_cell.length_a   1.000
_cell.length_b   1.000
_cell.length_c   1.000
_cell.angle_alpha   90.00
_cell.angle_beta   90.00
_cell.angle_gamma   90.00
#
_symmetry.space_group_name_H-M   'P 1'
#
loop_
_entity.id
_entity.type
_entity.pdbx_description
1 polymer ?
#
loop_
_entity_poly.entity_id
_entity_poly.type
_entity_poly.pdbx_seq_one_letter_code
_entity_poly.pdbx_strand_id
1 'polypeptide(L)'
;MESYYAAMNGHIQLITLDSRAGSGGLPAVDIVDLREELRLGNRTIFSNRLRELMSDRLAKHEQIMLFLNKRGVAGFISCRSCGKVMKCPHCDVSLTEHADGRLMCHYCGYTTPKITVCPSCGSRYVSGFRAGTEGVEAQVKKTFPQARVLRMDMDTTRGKDGHEKILSEFANGNADILIGTQMIVKGHDFPNVTLMGVLAADMSLYSSDYRASERTFQLLTQAAGRAGRAEKSGNVVIQTYTPEHFSIVSAANQDYNAFYEQEIAYRKLCGYPPADNLMKIMLSSPDEMLLTKSAAWVKAFVDNNCKYKGLMCIGPADAPIYRIKDVYSKIIYVKHKDREVLNSIHEKLDVNIVGNQAFKNINVQYDING
;
A
#
# COMPACT_ATOMS: atom_id res chain seq x y z
N MET A 1 -1.40 -14.69 0.83
CA MET A 1 -1.68 -15.16 2.22
C MET A 1 -2.78 -16.21 2.25
N GLU A 2 -3.95 -15.99 1.69
CA GLU A 2 -5.14 -16.86 1.81
C GLU A 2 -4.88 -18.29 1.32
N SER A 3 -4.36 -18.43 0.08
CA SER A 3 -4.06 -19.76 -0.49
C SER A 3 -2.99 -20.51 0.29
N TYR A 4 -1.95 -19.79 0.75
CA TYR A 4 -0.90 -20.40 1.56
C TYR A 4 -1.44 -20.85 2.93
N TYR A 5 -2.28 -20.03 3.57
CA TYR A 5 -2.98 -20.40 4.80
C TYR A 5 -3.88 -21.63 4.62
N ALA A 6 -4.62 -21.69 3.50
CA ALA A 6 -5.44 -22.86 3.17
C ALA A 6 -4.59 -24.13 2.97
N ALA A 7 -3.43 -24.01 2.33
CA ALA A 7 -2.48 -25.12 2.16
C ALA A 7 -1.91 -25.59 3.51
N MET A 8 -1.49 -24.66 4.37
CA MET A 8 -0.97 -24.99 5.70
C MET A 8 -2.02 -25.63 6.62
N ASN A 9 -3.32 -25.40 6.35
CA ASN A 9 -4.43 -26.07 7.06
C ASN A 9 -4.98 -27.32 6.33
N GLY A 10 -4.31 -27.77 5.26
CA GLY A 10 -4.66 -29.01 4.55
C GLY A 10 -5.89 -28.91 3.63
N HIS A 11 -6.39 -27.67 3.35
CA HIS A 11 -7.53 -27.48 2.44
C HIS A 11 -7.15 -27.58 0.96
N ILE A 12 -5.88 -27.28 0.63
CA ILE A 12 -5.33 -27.42 -0.72
C ILE A 12 -3.90 -27.97 -0.62
N GLN A 13 -3.43 -28.59 -1.71
CA GLN A 13 -2.05 -29.12 -1.77
C GLN A 13 -1.05 -27.99 -2.01
N LEU A 14 0.04 -27.97 -1.21
CA LEU A 14 1.18 -27.10 -1.43
C LEU A 14 2.21 -27.81 -2.30
N ILE A 15 2.59 -27.15 -3.41
CA ILE A 15 3.73 -27.57 -4.24
C ILE A 15 4.76 -26.45 -4.22
N THR A 16 5.97 -26.77 -3.77
CA THR A 16 7.08 -25.79 -3.68
C THR A 16 8.05 -26.01 -4.82
N LEU A 17 8.43 -24.91 -5.48
CA LEU A 17 9.52 -24.89 -6.48
C LEU A 17 10.77 -24.33 -5.79
N ASP A 18 11.77 -25.17 -5.59
CA ASP A 18 12.98 -24.83 -4.81
C ASP A 18 14.08 -24.13 -5.65
N SER A 19 13.90 -24.06 -6.97
CA SER A 19 14.88 -23.44 -7.88
C SER A 19 14.24 -22.47 -8.84
N ARG A 20 14.98 -21.42 -9.19
CA ARG A 20 14.58 -20.47 -10.25
C ARG A 20 14.81 -21.09 -11.63
N ALA A 21 13.92 -20.76 -12.57
CA ALA A 21 14.20 -20.99 -14.00
C ALA A 21 15.23 -19.95 -14.47
N GLY A 22 16.46 -20.38 -14.76
CA GLY A 22 17.55 -19.54 -15.28
C GLY A 22 18.76 -19.47 -14.34
N SER A 23 19.91 -19.03 -14.89
CA SER A 23 21.21 -18.98 -14.21
C SER A 23 21.46 -17.71 -13.37
N GLY A 24 20.55 -16.72 -13.41
CA GLY A 24 20.71 -15.46 -12.68
C GLY A 24 20.51 -15.62 -11.18
N GLY A 25 21.45 -15.14 -10.35
CA GLY A 25 21.34 -15.06 -8.90
C GLY A 25 20.26 -14.07 -8.45
N LEU A 26 19.99 -14.06 -7.14
CA LEU A 26 19.16 -13.01 -6.54
C LEU A 26 19.92 -11.67 -6.56
N PRO A 27 19.26 -10.54 -6.85
CA PRO A 27 19.92 -9.24 -6.77
C PRO A 27 20.36 -8.94 -5.34
N ALA A 28 21.45 -8.19 -5.20
CA ALA A 28 21.84 -7.64 -3.90
C ALA A 28 20.85 -6.54 -3.51
N VAL A 29 20.30 -6.62 -2.29
CA VAL A 29 19.31 -5.67 -1.79
C VAL A 29 19.87 -4.87 -0.63
N ASP A 30 19.99 -3.55 -0.80
CA ASP A 30 20.39 -2.60 0.22
C ASP A 30 19.13 -1.94 0.82
N ILE A 31 18.91 -2.08 2.13
CA ILE A 31 17.88 -1.32 2.86
C ILE A 31 18.55 -0.05 3.39
N VAL A 32 18.04 1.11 3.01
CA VAL A 32 18.58 2.42 3.43
C VAL A 32 17.60 3.10 4.37
N ASP A 33 18.10 3.42 5.57
CA ASP A 33 17.36 4.20 6.58
C ASP A 33 17.38 5.69 6.24
N LEU A 34 16.23 6.22 5.79
CA LEU A 34 16.09 7.64 5.48
C LEU A 34 16.18 8.55 6.72
N ARG A 35 16.06 8.01 7.93
CA ARG A 35 16.25 8.76 9.19
C ARG A 35 17.73 9.09 9.36
N GLU A 36 18.61 8.13 9.08
CA GLU A 36 20.07 8.34 9.10
C GLU A 36 20.53 9.29 8.00
N GLU A 37 19.99 9.14 6.79
CA GLU A 37 20.26 10.09 5.69
C GLU A 37 19.92 11.52 6.09
N LEU A 38 18.77 11.73 6.77
CA LEU A 38 18.39 13.05 7.28
C LEU A 38 19.34 13.57 8.37
N ARG A 39 19.81 12.70 9.29
CA ARG A 39 20.81 13.06 10.33
C ARG A 39 22.14 13.45 9.72
N LEU A 40 22.54 12.78 8.64
CA LEU A 40 23.75 13.11 7.87
C LEU A 40 23.58 14.35 6.97
N GLY A 41 22.44 15.04 7.05
CA GLY A 41 22.15 16.27 6.30
C GLY A 41 21.59 16.05 4.90
N ASN A 42 21.38 14.82 4.45
CA ASN A 42 20.73 14.55 3.17
C ASN A 42 19.22 14.80 3.26
N ARG A 43 18.77 15.87 2.60
CA ARG A 43 17.35 16.27 2.52
C ARG A 43 16.73 15.98 1.16
N THR A 44 17.47 15.31 0.28
CA THR A 44 16.96 14.94 -1.06
C THR A 44 16.07 13.69 -0.98
N ILE A 45 15.37 13.38 -2.06
CA ILE A 45 14.56 12.16 -2.14
C ILE A 45 15.41 10.91 -2.44
N PHE A 46 16.67 11.10 -2.81
CA PHE A 46 17.61 10.01 -3.09
C PHE A 46 18.62 9.91 -1.94
N SER A 47 18.77 8.71 -1.41
CA SER A 47 19.84 8.40 -0.46
C SER A 47 21.22 8.51 -1.12
N ASN A 48 22.25 8.64 -0.31
CA ASN A 48 23.64 8.67 -0.80
C ASN A 48 23.96 7.37 -1.57
N ARG A 49 23.55 6.22 -1.02
CA ARG A 49 23.75 4.91 -1.66
C ARG A 49 23.07 4.81 -3.01
N LEU A 50 21.81 5.24 -3.12
CA LEU A 50 21.09 5.22 -4.40
C LEU A 50 21.77 6.13 -5.43
N ARG A 51 22.19 7.34 -5.04
CA ARG A 51 22.86 8.28 -5.95
C ARG A 51 24.20 7.72 -6.45
N GLU A 52 24.99 7.09 -5.57
CA GLU A 52 26.24 6.42 -5.94
C GLU A 52 26.01 5.37 -7.01
N LEU A 53 25.08 4.46 -6.77
CA LEU A 53 24.74 3.38 -7.71
C LEU A 53 24.14 3.93 -9.02
N MET A 54 23.30 4.95 -8.96
CA MET A 54 22.78 5.60 -10.18
C MET A 54 23.92 6.19 -11.02
N SER A 55 24.88 6.86 -10.40
CA SER A 55 26.05 7.42 -11.08
C SER A 55 26.90 6.34 -11.75
N ASP A 56 27.14 5.24 -11.04
CA ASP A 56 27.89 4.09 -11.55
C ASP A 56 27.19 3.44 -12.75
N ARG A 57 25.87 3.22 -12.68
CA ARG A 57 25.10 2.61 -13.77
C ARG A 57 25.03 3.51 -15.02
N LEU A 58 24.84 4.81 -14.83
CA LEU A 58 24.86 5.75 -15.95
C LEU A 58 26.23 5.79 -16.63
N ALA A 59 27.32 5.75 -15.87
CA ALA A 59 28.69 5.68 -16.43
C ALA A 59 28.94 4.37 -17.22
N LYS A 60 28.27 3.28 -16.87
CA LYS A 60 28.32 1.99 -17.55
C LYS A 60 27.32 1.82 -18.70
N HIS A 61 26.53 2.85 -18.99
CA HIS A 61 25.40 2.80 -19.93
C HIS A 61 24.38 1.68 -19.62
N GLU A 62 24.19 1.42 -18.34
CA GLU A 62 23.19 0.49 -17.85
C GLU A 62 21.92 1.23 -17.43
N GLN A 63 20.78 0.52 -17.48
CA GLN A 63 19.48 1.11 -17.23
C GLN A 63 19.08 1.03 -15.76
N ILE A 64 18.31 2.03 -15.33
CA ILE A 64 17.85 2.21 -13.96
C ILE A 64 16.32 2.28 -13.97
N MET A 65 15.69 1.61 -13.01
CA MET A 65 14.27 1.79 -12.72
C MET A 65 14.09 2.43 -11.36
N LEU A 66 13.29 3.49 -11.28
CA LEU A 66 12.91 4.14 -10.03
C LEU A 66 11.41 3.89 -9.76
N PHE A 67 11.15 3.08 -8.77
CA PHE A 67 9.81 2.70 -8.37
C PHE A 67 9.28 3.57 -7.25
N LEU A 68 8.15 4.23 -7.51
CA LEU A 68 7.40 4.98 -6.51
C LEU A 68 6.08 4.28 -6.22
N ASN A 69 5.92 3.77 -5.01
CA ASN A 69 4.69 3.10 -4.63
C ASN A 69 3.60 4.12 -4.24
N LYS A 70 3.01 4.77 -5.25
CA LYS A 70 1.91 5.73 -5.05
C LYS A 70 0.60 5.15 -5.58
N ARG A 71 -0.25 4.66 -4.69
CA ARG A 71 -1.69 4.49 -4.97
C ARG A 71 -2.48 5.31 -3.95
N GLY A 72 -3.36 6.19 -4.47
CA GLY A 72 -4.31 6.94 -3.67
C GLY A 72 -3.80 8.29 -3.16
N VAL A 73 -4.75 9.20 -2.97
CA VAL A 73 -4.54 10.62 -2.64
C VAL A 73 -4.20 10.84 -1.16
N ALA A 74 -4.45 9.86 -0.31
CA ALA A 74 -4.36 9.98 1.13
C ALA A 74 -3.05 9.35 1.63
N GLY A 75 -2.03 10.17 1.84
CA GLY A 75 -0.77 9.75 2.47
C GLY A 75 -0.91 9.65 3.99
N PHE A 76 -0.32 8.62 4.57
CA PHE A 76 -0.13 8.57 6.02
C PHE A 76 0.85 9.66 6.47
N ILE A 77 0.71 10.10 7.72
CA ILE A 77 1.60 11.08 8.34
C ILE A 77 2.62 10.37 9.21
N SER A 78 3.89 10.69 9.03
CA SER A 78 4.97 10.17 9.86
C SER A 78 5.98 11.24 10.24
N CYS A 79 6.72 11.01 11.30
CA CYS A 79 7.87 11.80 11.66
C CYS A 79 9.08 11.34 10.84
N ARG A 80 9.67 12.22 10.06
CA ARG A 80 10.85 11.92 9.24
C ARG A 80 12.13 11.75 10.07
N SER A 81 12.14 12.27 11.31
CA SER A 81 13.32 12.16 12.19
C SER A 81 13.41 10.83 12.92
N CYS A 82 12.28 10.24 13.34
CA CYS A 82 12.29 8.99 14.10
C CYS A 82 11.44 7.86 13.48
N GLY A 83 10.81 8.09 12.33
CA GLY A 83 9.96 7.09 11.65
C GLY A 83 8.57 6.91 12.28
N LYS A 84 8.26 7.54 13.43
CA LYS A 84 6.98 7.36 14.12
C LYS A 84 5.81 7.71 13.21
N VAL A 85 4.98 6.73 12.91
CA VAL A 85 3.72 6.92 12.17
C VAL A 85 2.63 7.37 13.12
N MET A 86 1.81 8.32 12.68
CA MET A 86 0.65 8.79 13.45
C MET A 86 -0.48 7.80 13.26
N LYS A 87 -0.76 7.01 14.29
CA LYS A 87 -1.77 5.94 14.28
C LYS A 87 -3.03 6.34 15.03
N CYS A 88 -4.13 5.70 14.69
CA CYS A 88 -5.38 5.80 15.43
C CYS A 88 -5.23 5.13 16.82
N PRO A 89 -5.64 5.79 17.90
CA PRO A 89 -5.53 5.22 19.25
C PRO A 89 -6.44 4.00 19.47
N HIS A 90 -7.46 3.81 18.61
CA HIS A 90 -8.46 2.75 18.77
C HIS A 90 -8.25 1.56 17.81
N CYS A 91 -7.61 1.78 16.66
CA CYS A 91 -7.56 0.78 15.57
C CYS A 91 -6.14 0.37 15.17
N ASP A 92 -5.13 1.00 15.73
CA ASP A 92 -3.70 0.81 15.39
C ASP A 92 -3.36 0.95 13.89
N VAL A 93 -4.26 1.50 13.08
CA VAL A 93 -4.02 1.86 11.68
C VAL A 93 -3.53 3.30 11.58
N SER A 94 -2.81 3.62 10.51
CA SER A 94 -2.33 4.99 10.27
C SER A 94 -3.49 5.96 10.06
N LEU A 95 -3.32 7.18 10.57
CA LEU A 95 -4.21 8.30 10.28
C LEU A 95 -3.88 8.89 8.92
N THR A 96 -4.91 9.35 8.22
CA THR A 96 -4.83 9.97 6.90
C THR A 96 -5.07 11.47 6.99
N GLU A 97 -4.24 12.30 6.34
CA GLU A 97 -4.45 13.75 6.24
C GLU A 97 -5.50 14.06 5.17
N HIS A 98 -6.55 14.78 5.54
CA HIS A 98 -7.59 15.28 4.65
C HIS A 98 -7.29 16.70 4.18
N ALA A 99 -8.01 17.16 3.14
CA ALA A 99 -7.82 18.47 2.54
C ALA A 99 -8.07 19.65 3.52
N ASP A 100 -8.89 19.43 4.54
CA ASP A 100 -9.17 20.38 5.63
C ASP A 100 -8.08 20.42 6.71
N GLY A 101 -7.02 19.64 6.55
CA GLY A 101 -5.88 19.55 7.47
C GLY A 101 -6.12 18.66 8.69
N ARG A 102 -7.28 18.03 8.85
CA ARG A 102 -7.53 17.06 9.92
C ARG A 102 -6.94 15.69 9.57
N LEU A 103 -6.60 14.94 10.60
CA LEU A 103 -6.22 13.53 10.48
C LEU A 103 -7.41 12.65 10.85
N MET A 104 -7.71 11.64 10.03
CA MET A 104 -8.86 10.76 10.21
C MET A 104 -8.49 9.27 10.13
N CYS A 105 -9.16 8.47 10.93
CA CYS A 105 -9.15 7.02 10.85
C CYS A 105 -10.34 6.53 10.01
N HIS A 106 -10.08 5.86 8.88
CA HIS A 106 -11.12 5.31 8.01
C HIS A 106 -11.72 3.97 8.48
N TYR A 107 -11.33 3.50 9.68
CA TYR A 107 -11.94 2.32 10.31
C TYR A 107 -13.04 2.73 11.30
N CYS A 108 -12.72 3.59 12.25
CA CYS A 108 -13.66 3.94 13.33
C CYS A 108 -14.19 5.39 13.25
N GLY A 109 -13.70 6.21 12.31
CA GLY A 109 -14.08 7.60 12.16
C GLY A 109 -13.39 8.56 13.15
N TYR A 110 -12.44 8.09 13.96
CA TYR A 110 -11.69 8.98 14.87
C TYR A 110 -11.01 10.11 14.09
N THR A 111 -11.14 11.34 14.57
CA THR A 111 -10.51 12.52 13.99
C THR A 111 -9.70 13.29 15.02
N THR A 112 -8.60 13.90 14.57
CA THR A 112 -7.75 14.76 15.40
C THR A 112 -7.20 15.91 14.53
N PRO A 113 -6.88 17.07 15.13
CA PRO A 113 -6.16 18.13 14.43
C PRO A 113 -4.83 17.64 13.86
N LYS A 114 -4.29 18.38 12.89
CA LYS A 114 -2.96 18.08 12.32
C LYS A 114 -1.89 18.08 13.41
N ILE A 115 -1.13 16.98 13.46
CA ILE A 115 0.01 16.84 14.36
C ILE A 115 1.22 17.51 13.68
N THR A 116 1.70 18.61 14.27
CA THR A 116 2.85 19.39 13.75
C THR A 116 4.15 19.12 14.48
N VAL A 117 4.07 18.51 15.67
CA VAL A 117 5.21 18.11 16.50
C VAL A 117 5.11 16.64 16.81
N CYS A 118 6.15 15.90 16.60
CA CYS A 118 6.17 14.46 16.86
C CYS A 118 6.00 14.16 18.37
N PRO A 119 5.00 13.38 18.78
CA PRO A 119 4.79 13.05 20.19
C PRO A 119 5.87 12.12 20.77
N SER A 120 6.70 11.50 19.91
CA SER A 120 7.76 10.58 20.34
C SER A 120 9.11 11.26 20.51
N CYS A 121 9.50 12.16 19.59
CA CYS A 121 10.86 12.75 19.60
C CYS A 121 10.87 14.29 19.57
N GLY A 122 9.72 14.96 19.64
CA GLY A 122 9.62 16.42 19.63
C GLY A 122 9.96 17.10 18.30
N SER A 123 10.31 16.37 17.28
CA SER A 123 10.67 16.92 15.97
C SER A 123 9.48 17.58 15.26
N ARG A 124 9.75 18.69 14.55
CA ARG A 124 8.79 19.37 13.67
C ARG A 124 8.74 18.78 12.25
N TYR A 125 9.57 17.79 11.93
CA TYR A 125 9.56 17.12 10.61
C TYR A 125 8.46 16.05 10.54
N VAL A 126 7.22 16.46 10.78
CA VAL A 126 6.02 15.61 10.68
C VAL A 126 5.30 15.93 9.38
N SER A 127 5.32 15.00 8.44
CA SER A 127 4.66 15.19 7.13
C SER A 127 4.43 13.86 6.42
N GLY A 128 3.51 13.87 5.45
CA GLY A 128 3.39 12.81 4.46
C GLY A 128 4.46 12.90 3.37
N PHE A 129 4.70 11.80 2.65
CA PHE A 129 5.55 11.83 1.45
C PHE A 129 4.77 12.48 0.30
N ARG A 130 5.25 13.64 -0.18
CA ARG A 130 4.52 14.46 -1.17
C ARG A 130 5.08 14.36 -2.59
N ALA A 131 6.23 13.71 -2.82
CA ALA A 131 6.79 13.61 -4.16
C ALA A 131 5.93 12.68 -5.04
N GLY A 132 5.45 13.19 -6.16
CA GLY A 132 4.89 12.40 -7.27
C GLY A 132 5.99 12.00 -8.26
N THR A 133 5.62 11.22 -9.27
CA THR A 133 6.53 10.86 -10.37
C THR A 133 7.16 12.06 -11.06
N GLU A 134 6.40 13.17 -11.20
CA GLU A 134 6.92 14.46 -11.70
C GLU A 134 8.00 15.06 -10.81
N GLY A 135 7.78 15.06 -9.50
CA GLY A 135 8.78 15.55 -8.55
C GLY A 135 10.05 14.71 -8.54
N VAL A 136 9.90 13.38 -8.72
CA VAL A 136 11.05 12.47 -8.88
C VAL A 136 11.79 12.77 -10.18
N GLU A 137 11.09 12.93 -11.30
CA GLU A 137 11.67 13.29 -12.61
C GLU A 137 12.45 14.60 -12.54
N ALA A 138 11.86 15.64 -11.96
CA ALA A 138 12.52 16.93 -11.79
C ALA A 138 13.81 16.80 -10.95
N GLN A 139 13.78 16.00 -9.89
CA GLN A 139 14.94 15.77 -9.06
C GLN A 139 16.03 14.95 -9.78
N VAL A 140 15.65 13.94 -10.59
CA VAL A 140 16.60 13.19 -11.44
C VAL A 140 17.28 14.13 -12.43
N LYS A 141 16.52 14.93 -13.18
CA LYS A 141 17.06 15.90 -14.14
C LYS A 141 18.01 16.93 -13.51
N LYS A 142 17.72 17.33 -12.27
CA LYS A 142 18.60 18.22 -11.50
C LYS A 142 19.91 17.54 -11.09
N THR A 143 19.84 16.25 -10.67
CA THR A 143 21.00 15.51 -10.14
C THR A 143 21.84 14.92 -11.28
N PHE A 144 21.22 14.48 -12.35
CA PHE A 144 21.82 13.84 -13.52
C PHE A 144 21.32 14.49 -14.83
N PRO A 145 21.79 15.71 -15.16
CA PRO A 145 21.26 16.49 -16.30
C PRO A 145 21.41 15.81 -17.65
N GLN A 146 22.37 14.89 -17.78
CA GLN A 146 22.66 14.15 -19.01
C GLN A 146 21.81 12.89 -19.20
N ALA A 147 21.11 12.43 -18.14
CA ALA A 147 20.34 11.19 -18.18
C ALA A 147 19.05 11.41 -18.99
N ARG A 148 18.77 10.47 -19.89
CA ARG A 148 17.49 10.39 -20.62
C ARG A 148 16.47 9.70 -19.74
N VAL A 149 15.40 10.42 -19.39
CA VAL A 149 14.40 9.98 -18.43
C VAL A 149 13.06 9.76 -19.09
N LEU A 150 12.46 8.59 -18.86
CA LEU A 150 11.05 8.31 -19.18
C LEU A 150 10.23 8.19 -17.90
N ARG A 151 8.99 8.65 -17.97
CA ARG A 151 8.02 8.55 -16.87
C ARG A 151 6.81 7.74 -17.33
N MET A 152 6.39 6.81 -16.46
CA MET A 152 5.26 5.92 -16.71
C MET A 152 4.29 5.98 -15.53
N ASP A 153 3.24 6.75 -15.68
CA ASP A 153 2.14 6.90 -14.74
C ASP A 153 0.80 7.04 -15.48
N MET A 154 -0.29 7.21 -14.72
CA MET A 154 -1.62 7.33 -15.32
C MET A 154 -1.76 8.54 -16.25
N ASP A 155 -0.99 9.61 -16.05
CA ASP A 155 -1.09 10.82 -16.86
C ASP A 155 -0.35 10.64 -18.19
N THR A 156 0.82 9.99 -18.17
CA THR A 156 1.63 9.72 -19.37
C THR A 156 1.09 8.58 -20.23
N THR A 157 0.22 7.72 -19.67
CA THR A 157 -0.32 6.52 -20.35
C THR A 157 -1.78 6.65 -20.80
N ARG A 158 -2.40 7.83 -20.72
CA ARG A 158 -3.82 8.05 -21.10
C ARG A 158 -4.14 7.86 -22.59
N GLY A 159 -3.15 7.93 -23.47
CA GLY A 159 -3.32 7.71 -24.90
C GLY A 159 -3.42 6.22 -25.26
N LYS A 160 -4.11 5.92 -26.39
CA LYS A 160 -4.06 4.58 -26.99
C LYS A 160 -2.60 4.25 -27.26
N ASP A 161 -2.12 3.11 -26.81
CA ASP A 161 -0.74 2.61 -26.95
C ASP A 161 0.35 3.41 -26.16
N GLY A 162 -0.05 4.37 -25.30
CA GLY A 162 0.92 5.17 -24.51
C GLY A 162 1.81 4.32 -23.61
N HIS A 163 1.25 3.25 -23.04
CA HIS A 163 1.94 2.29 -22.20
C HIS A 163 3.00 1.50 -23.01
N GLU A 164 2.62 0.92 -24.14
CA GLU A 164 3.50 0.12 -24.98
C GLU A 164 4.64 0.95 -25.59
N LYS A 165 4.34 2.18 -25.98
CA LYS A 165 5.34 3.10 -26.54
C LYS A 165 6.44 3.41 -25.54
N ILE A 166 6.09 3.77 -24.28
CA ILE A 166 7.08 4.06 -23.22
C ILE A 166 7.98 2.83 -22.97
N LEU A 167 7.36 1.65 -22.88
CA LEU A 167 8.11 0.41 -22.65
C LEU A 167 9.03 0.03 -23.82
N SER A 168 8.56 0.21 -25.06
CA SER A 168 9.38 -0.03 -26.26
C SER A 168 10.56 0.94 -26.33
N GLU A 169 10.36 2.22 -26.07
CA GLU A 169 11.44 3.21 -26.01
C GLU A 169 12.48 2.85 -24.95
N PHE A 170 12.03 2.42 -23.77
CA PHE A 170 12.95 1.97 -22.72
C PHE A 170 13.67 0.68 -23.09
N ALA A 171 12.97 -0.32 -23.62
CA ALA A 171 13.56 -1.60 -24.05
C ALA A 171 14.62 -1.42 -25.14
N ASN A 172 14.41 -0.47 -26.06
CA ASN A 172 15.34 -0.15 -27.16
C ASN A 172 16.56 0.68 -26.69
N GLY A 173 16.68 1.01 -25.39
CA GLY A 173 17.80 1.78 -24.87
C GLY A 173 17.72 3.29 -25.17
N ASN A 174 16.55 3.80 -25.58
CA ASN A 174 16.35 5.22 -25.85
C ASN A 174 16.23 6.07 -24.58
N ALA A 175 16.19 5.42 -23.40
CA ALA A 175 16.24 6.08 -22.09
C ALA A 175 17.11 5.29 -21.10
N ASP A 176 17.73 6.05 -20.19
CA ASP A 176 18.62 5.53 -19.17
C ASP A 176 17.90 5.24 -17.87
N ILE A 177 16.85 6.04 -17.56
CA ILE A 177 16.08 5.94 -16.32
C ILE A 177 14.59 5.88 -16.63
N LEU A 178 13.92 4.84 -16.13
CA LEU A 178 12.46 4.73 -16.13
C LEU A 178 11.92 4.99 -14.72
N ILE A 179 11.10 6.03 -14.59
CA ILE A 179 10.40 6.37 -13.34
C ILE A 179 8.95 5.92 -13.46
N GLY A 180 8.46 5.18 -12.49
CA GLY A 180 7.06 4.82 -12.54
C GLY A 180 6.50 4.26 -11.24
N THR A 181 5.21 3.93 -11.30
CA THR A 181 4.46 3.31 -10.22
C THR A 181 4.37 1.79 -10.43
N GLN A 182 3.37 1.12 -9.86
CA GLN A 182 3.21 -0.34 -9.98
C GLN A 182 3.16 -0.88 -11.42
N MET A 183 2.95 -0.01 -12.41
CA MET A 183 2.93 -0.41 -13.82
C MET A 183 4.30 -0.91 -14.30
N ILE A 184 5.40 -0.32 -13.82
CA ILE A 184 6.75 -0.69 -14.26
C ILE A 184 7.26 -2.01 -13.66
N VAL A 185 6.70 -2.47 -12.55
CA VAL A 185 7.14 -3.73 -11.89
C VAL A 185 6.42 -4.96 -12.39
N LYS A 186 5.40 -4.83 -13.25
CA LYS A 186 4.59 -5.94 -13.78
C LYS A 186 4.94 -6.26 -15.21
N GLY A 187 5.14 -7.55 -15.51
CA GLY A 187 5.02 -8.12 -16.87
C GLY A 187 6.16 -7.85 -17.87
N HIS A 188 7.17 -7.03 -17.57
CA HIS A 188 8.20 -6.67 -18.53
C HIS A 188 9.57 -7.18 -18.10
N ASP A 189 10.39 -7.55 -19.09
CA ASP A 189 11.77 -7.97 -18.88
C ASP A 189 12.70 -7.01 -19.62
N PHE A 190 13.62 -6.38 -18.88
CA PHE A 190 14.61 -5.45 -19.41
C PHE A 190 16.01 -5.91 -19.03
N PRO A 191 16.72 -6.61 -19.92
CA PRO A 191 18.02 -7.24 -19.62
C PRO A 191 19.09 -6.25 -19.16
N ASN A 192 18.99 -4.98 -19.58
CA ASN A 192 19.98 -3.95 -19.26
C ASN A 192 19.65 -3.19 -17.95
N VAL A 193 18.54 -3.52 -17.28
CA VAL A 193 18.20 -2.95 -15.96
C VAL A 193 19.00 -3.66 -14.88
N THR A 194 19.98 -2.96 -14.33
CA THR A 194 20.88 -3.46 -13.27
C THR A 194 20.69 -2.76 -11.94
N LEU A 195 19.90 -1.67 -11.90
CA LEU A 195 19.55 -0.97 -10.66
C LEU A 195 18.04 -0.73 -10.55
N MET A 196 17.46 -1.15 -9.42
CA MET A 196 16.12 -0.80 -9.02
C MET A 196 16.16 0.05 -7.76
N GLY A 197 15.71 1.30 -7.84
CA GLY A 197 15.52 2.18 -6.68
C GLY A 197 14.08 2.20 -6.24
N VAL A 198 13.77 1.70 -5.03
CA VAL A 198 12.45 1.81 -4.43
C VAL A 198 12.40 3.06 -3.56
N LEU A 199 11.61 4.03 -3.98
CA LEU A 199 11.47 5.31 -3.29
C LEU A 199 10.29 5.24 -2.31
N ALA A 200 10.55 5.52 -1.03
CA ALA A 200 9.55 5.55 0.03
C ALA A 200 8.70 4.26 0.11
N ALA A 201 9.34 3.13 0.44
CA ALA A 201 8.69 1.84 0.63
C ALA A 201 7.52 1.89 1.65
N ASP A 202 7.61 2.80 2.62
CA ASP A 202 6.60 3.04 3.65
C ASP A 202 5.22 3.44 3.12
N MET A 203 5.11 3.96 1.90
CA MET A 203 3.84 4.44 1.36
C MET A 203 2.78 3.33 1.22
N SER A 204 3.18 2.10 0.95
CA SER A 204 2.26 0.96 0.93
C SER A 204 2.05 0.37 2.31
N LEU A 205 3.07 0.43 3.15
CA LEU A 205 3.09 -0.20 4.46
C LEU A 205 2.02 0.39 5.39
N TYR A 206 1.80 1.69 5.30
CA TYR A 206 0.90 2.43 6.18
C TYR A 206 -0.41 2.84 5.51
N SER A 207 -0.86 2.11 4.50
CA SER A 207 -2.21 2.28 3.99
C SER A 207 -3.24 1.82 5.05
N SER A 208 -4.43 2.42 5.02
CA SER A 208 -5.55 2.01 5.88
C SER A 208 -6.21 0.71 5.37
N ASP A 209 -5.43 -0.37 5.29
CA ASP A 209 -5.88 -1.67 4.81
C ASP A 209 -5.10 -2.74 5.58
N TYR A 210 -5.77 -3.75 6.10
CA TYR A 210 -5.13 -4.83 6.85
C TYR A 210 -4.11 -5.62 6.01
N ARG A 211 -4.21 -5.57 4.68
CA ARG A 211 -3.27 -6.19 3.73
C ARG A 211 -2.05 -5.32 3.41
N ALA A 212 -1.87 -4.20 4.09
CA ALA A 212 -0.80 -3.24 3.77
C ALA A 212 0.59 -3.89 3.80
N SER A 213 0.88 -4.68 4.83
CA SER A 213 2.14 -5.41 4.99
C SER A 213 2.34 -6.45 3.87
N GLU A 214 1.30 -7.22 3.55
CA GLU A 214 1.35 -8.21 2.45
C GLU A 214 1.58 -7.55 1.10
N ARG A 215 0.85 -6.46 0.80
CA ARG A 215 1.03 -5.72 -0.44
C ARG A 215 2.43 -5.10 -0.54
N THR A 216 2.97 -4.62 0.58
CA THR A 216 4.33 -4.07 0.63
C THR A 216 5.34 -5.16 0.32
N PHE A 217 5.27 -6.31 1.00
CA PHE A 217 6.12 -7.47 0.72
C PHE A 217 6.07 -7.87 -0.74
N GLN A 218 4.87 -8.06 -1.30
CA GLN A 218 4.68 -8.45 -2.70
C GLN A 218 5.28 -7.45 -3.69
N LEU A 219 5.06 -6.16 -3.46
CA LEU A 219 5.58 -5.10 -4.34
C LEU A 219 7.10 -5.00 -4.28
N LEU A 220 7.69 -5.08 -3.09
CA LEU A 220 9.15 -5.03 -2.92
C LEU A 220 9.81 -6.26 -3.54
N THR A 221 9.26 -7.45 -3.35
CA THR A 221 9.76 -8.69 -3.97
C THR A 221 9.64 -8.64 -5.50
N GLN A 222 8.52 -8.12 -6.04
CA GLN A 222 8.37 -7.93 -7.48
C GLN A 222 9.36 -6.91 -8.03
N ALA A 223 9.58 -5.79 -7.33
CA ALA A 223 10.55 -4.77 -7.71
C ALA A 223 11.97 -5.34 -7.67
N ALA A 224 12.34 -6.06 -6.61
CA ALA A 224 13.63 -6.72 -6.50
C ALA A 224 13.87 -7.70 -7.67
N GLY A 225 12.84 -8.44 -8.07
CA GLY A 225 12.93 -9.35 -9.20
C GLY A 225 13.10 -8.69 -10.58
N ARG A 226 13.15 -7.35 -10.69
CA ARG A 226 13.39 -6.65 -11.97
C ARG A 226 14.87 -6.33 -12.26
N ALA A 227 15.71 -6.24 -11.25
CA ALA A 227 17.13 -5.97 -11.42
C ALA A 227 17.92 -7.27 -11.63
N GLY A 228 18.86 -7.28 -12.58
CA GLY A 228 19.81 -8.39 -12.76
C GLY A 228 19.18 -9.68 -13.26
N ARG A 229 18.39 -9.65 -14.33
CA ARG A 229 17.76 -10.84 -14.93
C ARG A 229 18.61 -11.57 -15.96
N ALA A 230 19.60 -10.89 -16.53
CA ALA A 230 20.56 -11.48 -17.47
C ALA A 230 21.83 -11.94 -16.73
N GLU A 231 22.93 -12.02 -17.41
CA GLU A 231 24.24 -12.38 -16.84
C GLU A 231 24.80 -11.31 -15.87
N LYS A 232 24.24 -10.08 -15.89
CA LYS A 232 24.67 -8.98 -15.03
C LYS A 232 24.01 -9.08 -13.65
N SER A 233 24.79 -8.95 -12.60
CA SER A 233 24.27 -8.85 -11.24
C SER A 233 23.50 -7.54 -11.04
N GLY A 234 22.29 -7.62 -10.46
CA GLY A 234 21.45 -6.46 -10.17
C GLY A 234 21.62 -5.98 -8.74
N ASN A 235 21.41 -4.67 -8.53
CA ASN A 235 21.27 -4.07 -7.22
C ASN A 235 19.85 -3.51 -7.03
N VAL A 236 19.38 -3.62 -5.82
CA VAL A 236 18.10 -3.03 -5.40
C VAL A 236 18.36 -2.15 -4.18
N VAL A 237 17.88 -0.93 -4.20
CA VAL A 237 17.96 -0.02 -3.04
C VAL A 237 16.56 0.27 -2.57
N ILE A 238 16.22 -0.16 -1.36
CA ILE A 238 14.93 0.09 -0.71
C ILE A 238 15.12 1.23 0.28
N GLN A 239 14.58 2.40 -0.03
CA GLN A 239 14.59 3.56 0.86
C GLN A 239 13.36 3.59 1.76
N THR A 240 13.56 3.65 3.08
CA THR A 240 12.47 3.56 4.05
C THR A 240 12.78 4.34 5.33
N TYR A 241 11.73 4.75 6.06
CA TYR A 241 11.83 5.29 7.42
C TYR A 241 11.67 4.22 8.51
N THR A 242 11.41 2.96 8.12
CA THR A 242 11.20 1.82 9.02
C THR A 242 11.95 0.58 8.52
N PRO A 243 13.30 0.63 8.44
CA PRO A 243 14.12 -0.44 7.87
C PRO A 243 13.99 -1.77 8.63
N GLU A 244 13.57 -1.72 9.89
CA GLU A 244 13.35 -2.87 10.76
C GLU A 244 12.01 -3.59 10.56
N HIS A 245 11.10 -3.05 9.72
CA HIS A 245 9.79 -3.63 9.53
C HIS A 245 9.87 -4.99 8.82
N PHE A 246 9.23 -6.01 9.39
CA PHE A 246 9.32 -7.40 8.92
C PHE A 246 9.01 -7.57 7.43
N SER A 247 8.02 -6.84 6.88
CA SER A 247 7.69 -6.92 5.45
C SER A 247 8.83 -6.43 4.56
N ILE A 248 9.61 -5.44 5.01
CA ILE A 248 10.75 -4.88 4.27
C ILE A 248 11.94 -5.84 4.38
N VAL A 249 12.25 -6.29 5.60
CA VAL A 249 13.35 -7.23 5.84
C VAL A 249 13.14 -8.54 5.10
N SER A 250 11.95 -9.13 5.23
CA SER A 250 11.62 -10.38 4.52
C SER A 250 11.62 -10.21 2.99
N ALA A 251 11.16 -9.07 2.47
CA ALA A 251 11.20 -8.81 1.04
C ALA A 251 12.64 -8.64 0.52
N ALA A 252 13.51 -7.98 1.27
CA ALA A 252 14.92 -7.84 0.94
C ALA A 252 15.62 -9.20 0.89
N ASN A 253 15.31 -10.09 1.81
CA ASN A 253 15.83 -11.46 1.87
C ASN A 253 15.08 -12.43 0.93
N GLN A 254 13.99 -11.97 0.29
CA GLN A 254 13.06 -12.79 -0.51
C GLN A 254 12.52 -14.01 0.25
N ASP A 255 12.34 -13.86 1.56
CA ASP A 255 11.87 -14.90 2.48
C ASP A 255 10.37 -14.75 2.74
N TYR A 256 9.56 -15.51 1.98
CA TYR A 256 8.12 -15.54 2.14
C TYR A 256 7.69 -16.21 3.45
N ASN A 257 8.43 -17.22 3.92
CA ASN A 257 8.07 -17.94 5.13
C ASN A 257 8.20 -17.05 6.37
N ALA A 258 9.33 -16.35 6.50
CA ALA A 258 9.52 -15.39 7.59
C ALA A 258 8.48 -14.26 7.57
N PHE A 259 8.10 -13.79 6.36
CA PHE A 259 7.00 -12.83 6.20
C PHE A 259 5.66 -13.42 6.67
N TYR A 260 5.32 -14.64 6.19
CA TYR A 260 4.05 -15.29 6.48
C TYR A 260 3.84 -15.52 7.97
N GLU A 261 4.85 -16.02 8.68
CA GLU A 261 4.77 -16.32 10.11
C GLU A 261 4.39 -15.07 10.94
N GLN A 262 5.04 -13.94 10.66
CA GLN A 262 4.77 -12.69 11.37
C GLN A 262 3.40 -12.10 10.99
N GLU A 263 3.07 -12.09 9.71
CA GLU A 263 1.80 -11.53 9.23
C GLU A 263 0.61 -12.35 9.71
N ILE A 264 0.68 -13.70 9.68
CA ILE A 264 -0.45 -14.52 10.13
C ILE A 264 -0.66 -14.44 11.65
N ALA A 265 0.41 -14.29 12.43
CA ALA A 265 0.31 -14.06 13.87
C ALA A 265 -0.42 -12.73 14.17
N TYR A 266 -0.08 -11.66 13.46
CA TYR A 266 -0.77 -10.38 13.55
C TYR A 266 -2.25 -10.49 13.15
N ARG A 267 -2.56 -11.17 12.04
CA ARG A 267 -3.95 -11.33 11.56
C ARG A 267 -4.80 -12.13 12.55
N LYS A 268 -4.24 -13.20 13.15
CA LYS A 268 -4.90 -13.95 14.21
C LYS A 268 -5.21 -13.09 15.44
N LEU A 269 -4.25 -12.26 15.86
CA LEU A 269 -4.44 -11.37 17.01
C LEU A 269 -5.52 -10.30 16.75
N CYS A 270 -5.55 -9.76 15.54
CA CYS A 270 -6.45 -8.65 15.17
C CYS A 270 -7.79 -9.11 14.57
N GLY A 271 -8.04 -10.40 14.41
CA GLY A 271 -9.25 -10.94 13.79
C GLY A 271 -9.38 -10.53 12.33
N TYR A 272 -8.32 -10.75 11.52
CA TYR A 272 -8.31 -10.46 10.09
C TYR A 272 -8.23 -11.72 9.24
N PRO A 273 -8.76 -11.70 8.01
CA PRO A 273 -8.58 -12.79 7.05
C PRO A 273 -7.08 -13.09 6.78
N PRO A 274 -6.72 -14.37 6.58
CA PRO A 274 -7.57 -15.55 6.49
C PRO A 274 -7.84 -16.26 7.82
N ALA A 275 -7.35 -15.74 8.94
CA ALA A 275 -7.54 -16.38 10.26
C ALA A 275 -8.97 -16.22 10.78
N ASP A 276 -9.57 -15.07 10.53
CA ASP A 276 -10.98 -14.75 10.80
C ASP A 276 -11.65 -14.29 9.49
N ASN A 277 -12.95 -13.95 9.55
CA ASN A 277 -13.66 -13.39 8.40
C ASN A 277 -14.07 -11.94 8.67
N LEU A 278 -14.03 -11.14 7.61
CA LEU A 278 -14.34 -9.72 7.61
C LEU A 278 -15.39 -9.43 6.54
N MET A 279 -16.53 -8.88 6.93
CA MET A 279 -17.50 -8.29 6.02
C MET A 279 -17.39 -6.78 6.06
N LYS A 280 -17.16 -6.17 4.90
CA LYS A 280 -17.21 -4.73 4.68
C LYS A 280 -18.56 -4.37 4.11
N ILE A 281 -19.31 -3.51 4.78
CA ILE A 281 -20.56 -2.95 4.32
C ILE A 281 -20.28 -1.52 3.88
N MET A 282 -20.43 -1.23 2.60
CA MET A 282 -20.27 0.09 2.03
C MET A 282 -21.63 0.67 1.66
N LEU A 283 -21.95 1.83 2.22
CA LEU A 283 -23.13 2.61 1.89
C LEU A 283 -22.73 3.84 1.09
N SER A 284 -23.47 4.16 0.05
CA SER A 284 -23.25 5.38 -0.74
C SER A 284 -24.54 6.08 -1.13
N SER A 285 -24.50 7.41 -1.16
CA SER A 285 -25.64 8.27 -1.51
C SER A 285 -25.18 9.66 -1.94
N PRO A 286 -25.91 10.35 -2.84
CA PRO A 286 -25.73 11.78 -3.07
C PRO A 286 -26.23 12.65 -1.90
N ASP A 287 -27.09 12.12 -1.02
CA ASP A 287 -27.57 12.79 0.19
C ASP A 287 -26.73 12.36 1.40
N GLU A 288 -25.85 13.26 1.86
CA GLU A 288 -24.94 13.01 2.98
C GLU A 288 -25.66 12.80 4.31
N MET A 289 -26.77 13.54 4.54
CA MET A 289 -27.52 13.43 5.79
C MET A 289 -28.26 12.08 5.85
N LEU A 290 -28.89 11.68 4.75
CA LEU A 290 -29.55 10.39 4.63
C LEU A 290 -28.54 9.25 4.79
N LEU A 291 -27.37 9.33 4.13
CA LEU A 291 -26.28 8.35 4.25
C LEU A 291 -25.84 8.18 5.71
N THR A 292 -25.66 9.29 6.42
CA THR A 292 -25.22 9.26 7.84
C THR A 292 -26.24 8.56 8.73
N LYS A 293 -27.54 8.87 8.55
CA LYS A 293 -28.63 8.23 9.29
C LYS A 293 -28.74 6.73 8.97
N SER A 294 -28.64 6.38 7.68
CA SER A 294 -28.71 4.98 7.23
C SER A 294 -27.53 4.15 7.72
N ALA A 295 -26.32 4.70 7.70
CA ALA A 295 -25.14 4.02 8.24
C ALA A 295 -25.23 3.79 9.75
N ALA A 296 -25.74 4.77 10.51
CA ALA A 296 -26.01 4.63 11.93
C ALA A 296 -27.08 3.57 12.21
N TRP A 297 -28.11 3.50 11.37
CA TRP A 297 -29.16 2.48 11.47
C TRP A 297 -28.59 1.07 11.25
N VAL A 298 -27.78 0.86 10.21
CA VAL A 298 -27.13 -0.45 9.93
C VAL A 298 -26.28 -0.88 11.12
N LYS A 299 -25.47 0.02 11.68
CA LYS A 299 -24.67 -0.26 12.89
C LYS A 299 -25.54 -0.68 14.06
N ALA A 300 -26.57 0.10 14.36
CA ALA A 300 -27.51 -0.18 15.46
C ALA A 300 -28.27 -1.50 15.23
N PHE A 301 -28.66 -1.80 13.99
CA PHE A 301 -29.31 -3.06 13.63
C PHE A 301 -28.41 -4.25 13.96
N VAL A 302 -27.16 -4.23 13.52
CA VAL A 302 -26.19 -5.30 13.80
C VAL A 302 -25.97 -5.45 15.31
N ASP A 303 -25.75 -4.35 16.02
CA ASP A 303 -25.50 -4.36 17.46
C ASP A 303 -26.69 -4.89 18.28
N ASN A 304 -27.92 -4.60 17.84
CA ASN A 304 -29.13 -4.96 18.59
C ASN A 304 -29.70 -6.34 18.21
N ASN A 305 -29.64 -6.71 16.92
CA ASN A 305 -30.32 -7.88 16.39
C ASN A 305 -29.42 -9.07 16.07
N CYS A 306 -28.06 -8.88 16.10
CA CYS A 306 -27.11 -9.92 15.78
C CYS A 306 -26.26 -10.26 17.01
N LYS A 307 -26.80 -11.08 17.92
CA LYS A 307 -26.15 -11.45 19.19
C LYS A 307 -25.33 -12.74 19.03
N TYR A 308 -24.22 -12.65 18.31
CA TYR A 308 -23.28 -13.77 18.17
C TYR A 308 -22.06 -13.55 19.07
N LYS A 309 -21.60 -14.62 19.75
CA LYS A 309 -20.43 -14.57 20.62
C LYS A 309 -19.16 -14.29 19.77
N GLY A 310 -18.46 -13.22 20.10
CA GLY A 310 -17.24 -12.81 19.37
C GLY A 310 -17.50 -11.96 18.13
N LEU A 311 -18.75 -11.58 17.86
CA LEU A 311 -19.06 -10.62 16.80
C LEU A 311 -18.52 -9.24 17.14
N MET A 312 -17.81 -8.62 16.19
CA MET A 312 -17.34 -7.23 16.29
C MET A 312 -17.91 -6.42 15.14
N CYS A 313 -18.55 -5.30 15.45
CA CYS A 313 -19.05 -4.34 14.46
C CYS A 313 -18.37 -2.98 14.68
N ILE A 314 -17.62 -2.49 13.69
CA ILE A 314 -16.75 -1.32 13.76
C ILE A 314 -17.22 -0.27 12.75
N GLY A 315 -17.25 0.98 13.12
CA GLY A 315 -17.76 2.09 12.32
C GLY A 315 -19.13 2.57 12.81
N PRO A 316 -19.94 3.31 12.00
CA PRO A 316 -19.61 3.74 10.63
C PRO A 316 -18.45 4.76 10.58
N ALA A 317 -17.67 4.69 9.53
CA ALA A 317 -16.60 5.64 9.22
C ALA A 317 -16.71 6.13 7.76
N ASP A 318 -16.15 7.30 7.48
CA ASP A 318 -16.04 7.77 6.12
C ASP A 318 -15.11 6.88 5.30
N ALA A 319 -15.49 6.58 4.06
CA ALA A 319 -14.63 5.84 3.16
C ALA A 319 -13.30 6.57 2.89
N PRO A 320 -12.20 5.87 2.52
CA PRO A 320 -10.92 6.51 2.18
C PRO A 320 -11.04 7.58 1.08
N ILE A 321 -11.96 7.42 0.15
CA ILE A 321 -12.43 8.47 -0.75
C ILE A 321 -13.89 8.73 -0.40
N TYR A 322 -14.10 9.75 0.43
CA TYR A 322 -15.43 10.04 1.00
C TYR A 322 -16.44 10.49 -0.04
N ARG A 323 -16.01 11.28 -1.06
CA ARG A 323 -16.89 11.85 -2.08
C ARG A 323 -16.29 11.67 -3.48
N ILE A 324 -17.08 11.07 -4.38
CA ILE A 324 -16.76 10.92 -5.81
C ILE A 324 -17.98 11.35 -6.62
N LYS A 325 -17.83 12.36 -7.51
CA LYS A 325 -18.92 12.85 -8.36
C LYS A 325 -20.21 13.12 -7.57
N ASP A 326 -20.07 13.83 -6.45
CA ASP A 326 -21.16 14.21 -5.55
C ASP A 326 -21.88 13.02 -4.85
N VAL A 327 -21.30 11.84 -4.90
CA VAL A 327 -21.74 10.65 -4.11
C VAL A 327 -20.83 10.46 -2.93
N TYR A 328 -21.40 10.50 -1.73
CA TYR A 328 -20.72 10.26 -0.46
C TYR A 328 -20.72 8.78 -0.12
N SER A 329 -19.71 8.29 0.62
CA SER A 329 -19.57 6.88 0.98
C SER A 329 -19.14 6.70 2.42
N LYS A 330 -19.79 5.76 3.13
CA LYS A 330 -19.44 5.32 4.49
C LYS A 330 -19.24 3.81 4.53
N ILE A 331 -18.44 3.35 5.48
CA ILE A 331 -18.06 1.95 5.64
C ILE A 331 -18.34 1.49 7.07
N ILE A 332 -18.83 0.24 7.17
CA ILE A 332 -18.95 -0.51 8.43
C ILE A 332 -18.22 -1.83 8.24
N TYR A 333 -17.45 -2.25 9.23
CA TYR A 333 -16.78 -3.54 9.25
C TYR A 333 -17.41 -4.45 10.28
N VAL A 334 -17.72 -5.70 9.87
CA VAL A 334 -18.24 -6.75 10.74
C VAL A 334 -17.27 -7.92 10.69
N LYS A 335 -16.80 -8.37 11.86
CA LYS A 335 -15.82 -9.46 11.99
C LYS A 335 -16.40 -10.61 12.78
N HIS A 336 -16.16 -11.84 12.32
CA HIS A 336 -16.47 -13.06 13.05
C HIS A 336 -15.62 -14.23 12.56
N LYS A 337 -15.31 -15.20 13.43
CA LYS A 337 -14.54 -16.41 13.06
C LYS A 337 -15.28 -17.28 12.04
N ASP A 338 -16.58 -17.41 12.23
CA ASP A 338 -17.44 -18.20 11.37
C ASP A 338 -18.03 -17.34 10.26
N ARG A 339 -17.78 -17.74 9.02
CA ARG A 339 -18.28 -17.07 7.80
C ARG A 339 -19.81 -17.13 7.70
N GLU A 340 -20.42 -18.23 8.16
CA GLU A 340 -21.89 -18.40 8.10
C GLU A 340 -22.60 -17.38 8.98
N VAL A 341 -21.96 -16.93 10.07
CA VAL A 341 -22.50 -15.82 10.86
C VAL A 341 -22.54 -14.52 10.05
N LEU A 342 -21.50 -14.22 9.26
CA LEU A 342 -21.50 -13.04 8.40
C LEU A 342 -22.53 -13.15 7.29
N ASN A 343 -22.70 -14.34 6.68
CA ASN A 343 -23.74 -14.60 5.69
C ASN A 343 -25.14 -14.37 6.29
N SER A 344 -25.40 -14.91 7.49
CA SER A 344 -26.67 -14.70 8.20
C SER A 344 -26.94 -13.23 8.53
N ILE A 345 -25.91 -12.45 8.86
CA ILE A 345 -26.04 -11.00 9.12
C ILE A 345 -26.35 -10.28 7.80
N HIS A 346 -25.70 -10.64 6.71
CA HIS A 346 -25.97 -10.10 5.37
C HIS A 346 -27.45 -10.33 4.99
N GLU A 347 -27.93 -11.56 5.05
CA GLU A 347 -29.33 -11.91 4.75
C GLU A 347 -30.33 -11.13 5.60
N LYS A 348 -30.08 -11.04 6.92
CA LYS A 348 -30.93 -10.25 7.83
C LYS A 348 -30.96 -8.78 7.48
N LEU A 349 -29.80 -8.20 7.13
CA LEU A 349 -29.72 -6.81 6.70
C LEU A 349 -30.48 -6.58 5.40
N ASP A 350 -30.31 -7.44 4.40
CA ASP A 350 -30.99 -7.34 3.10
C ASP A 350 -32.52 -7.37 3.25
N VAL A 351 -33.05 -8.32 4.02
CA VAL A 351 -34.50 -8.42 4.27
C VAL A 351 -35.04 -7.14 4.92
N ASN A 352 -34.27 -6.50 5.80
CA ASN A 352 -34.72 -5.29 6.51
C ASN A 352 -34.44 -3.99 5.74
N ILE A 353 -33.52 -4.00 4.78
CA ILE A 353 -33.22 -2.88 3.89
C ILE A 353 -34.16 -2.84 2.70
N VAL A 354 -34.44 -4.02 2.10
CA VAL A 354 -35.40 -4.16 0.99
C VAL A 354 -36.80 -3.77 1.50
N GLY A 355 -37.42 -2.78 0.84
CA GLY A 355 -38.72 -2.24 1.24
C GLY A 355 -38.67 -1.14 2.31
N ASN A 356 -37.55 -0.85 2.90
CA ASN A 356 -37.38 0.28 3.81
C ASN A 356 -37.17 1.58 3.02
N GLN A 357 -38.16 2.48 3.07
CA GLN A 357 -38.12 3.76 2.34
C GLN A 357 -36.90 4.62 2.65
N ALA A 358 -36.32 4.49 3.86
CA ALA A 358 -35.12 5.21 4.24
C ALA A 358 -33.88 4.78 3.41
N PHE A 359 -33.91 3.63 2.74
CA PHE A 359 -32.82 3.13 1.93
C PHE A 359 -33.08 3.28 0.40
N LYS A 360 -34.18 3.87 -0.02
CA LYS A 360 -34.54 4.01 -1.44
C LYS A 360 -33.44 4.67 -2.31
N ASN A 361 -32.70 5.63 -1.71
CA ASN A 361 -31.62 6.36 -2.38
C ASN A 361 -30.23 6.03 -1.78
N ILE A 362 -30.11 4.88 -1.13
CA ILE A 362 -28.85 4.37 -0.58
C ILE A 362 -28.44 3.13 -1.36
N ASN A 363 -27.26 3.15 -1.95
CA ASN A 363 -26.64 1.95 -2.49
C ASN A 363 -25.87 1.25 -1.37
N VAL A 364 -26.20 -0.02 -1.11
CA VAL A 364 -25.52 -0.85 -0.10
C VAL A 364 -24.79 -1.98 -0.81
N GLN A 365 -23.50 -2.12 -0.52
CA GLN A 365 -22.64 -3.16 -1.08
C GLN A 365 -21.97 -3.93 0.06
N TYR A 366 -21.90 -5.25 -0.09
CA TYR A 366 -21.23 -6.14 0.84
C TYR A 366 -20.03 -6.78 0.17
N ASP A 367 -18.93 -6.86 0.93
CA ASP A 367 -17.69 -7.50 0.48
C ASP A 367 -17.18 -8.37 1.65
N ILE A 368 -17.10 -9.69 1.44
CA ILE A 368 -16.64 -10.63 2.45
C ILE A 368 -15.25 -11.11 2.08
N ASN A 369 -14.26 -10.78 2.91
CA ASN A 369 -12.84 -11.14 2.77
C ASN A 369 -12.17 -10.55 1.50
N GLY A 370 -12.79 -9.54 0.86
CA GLY A 370 -12.39 -8.94 -0.41
C GLY A 370 -11.32 -7.87 -0.33
#